data_aeeb81723e3679a06d1f49717b09def4
#
_entry.id   aeeb81723e3679a06d1f49717b09def4
#
_cell.length_a   1.000
_cell.length_b   1.000
_cell.length_c   1.000
_cell.angle_alpha   90.00
_cell.angle_beta   90.00
_cell.angle_gamma   90.00
#
_symmetry.space_group_name_H-M   'P 1'
#
loop_
_entity.id
_entity.type
_entity.pdbx_description
1 polymer ?
#
loop_
_entity_poly.entity_id
_entity_poly.type
_entity_poly.pdbx_seq_one_letter_code
_entity_poly.pdbx_strand_id
1 'polypeptide(L)'
;MKRNAVVLALATLLFAVGFLPAYSQTVGAQPEGKVTQEGTPLANAPVVFTNTETGKTYKAKTDKKGEFKLVGVPYGSYQVTVLSEKGEKLFSDKTTLGTDNTSSNNILEIHASKEPIAENKFGVPEPAAPKLTKEQLAKMQADNKKIAGLNSLVSDAQNARQAQDWPKAENALTQLIAAAPDSSRWDFYMALGEAQSKSNKLPEAVQTYDKGIQIAQSLISGSSPADPKIPSLNPAAAKSGAGRMLTAQGNAYLKLQKPDEAIASLKKATDLDPSSALFSYNLCGVEFNAQKFDDAKTACNKYLQLEPSGPHAEEVKTFLSQMPAK
;
A
#
# COMPACT_ATOMS: atom_id res chain seq x y z
N MET A 1 -44.40 -17.80 36.75
CA MET A 1 -43.95 -16.96 35.63
C MET A 1 -42.54 -16.48 35.92
N LYS A 2 -41.52 -17.18 35.43
CA LYS A 2 -40.11 -16.77 35.56
C LYS A 2 -39.69 -16.21 34.21
N ARG A 3 -39.44 -14.88 34.15
CA ARG A 3 -38.90 -14.18 32.97
C ARG A 3 -37.42 -14.51 32.92
N ASN A 4 -37.00 -15.30 31.96
CA ASN A 4 -35.59 -15.51 31.63
C ASN A 4 -35.09 -14.21 30.96
N ALA A 5 -34.24 -13.49 31.67
CA ALA A 5 -33.45 -12.41 31.10
C ALA A 5 -32.36 -13.07 30.24
N VAL A 6 -32.52 -13.02 28.93
CA VAL A 6 -31.45 -13.33 27.99
C VAL A 6 -30.45 -12.17 28.11
N VAL A 7 -29.36 -12.45 28.79
CA VAL A 7 -28.20 -11.55 28.82
C VAL A 7 -27.61 -11.56 27.42
N LEU A 8 -27.82 -10.46 26.68
CA LEU A 8 -27.15 -10.20 25.42
C LEU A 8 -25.67 -9.92 25.75
N ALA A 9 -24.85 -10.96 25.72
CA ALA A 9 -23.40 -10.79 25.72
C ALA A 9 -23.04 -10.18 24.35
N LEU A 10 -22.91 -8.87 24.30
CA LEU A 10 -22.22 -8.18 23.21
C LEU A 10 -20.77 -8.66 23.26
N ALA A 11 -20.46 -9.74 22.54
CA ALA A 11 -19.09 -10.11 22.24
C ALA A 11 -18.52 -8.97 21.38
N THR A 12 -17.76 -8.08 22.00
CA THR A 12 -16.90 -7.13 21.30
C THR A 12 -15.87 -7.96 20.55
N LEU A 13 -16.17 -8.26 19.30
CA LEU A 13 -15.23 -8.87 18.36
C LEU A 13 -14.11 -7.85 18.12
N LEU A 14 -13.07 -7.89 18.94
CA LEU A 14 -11.80 -7.23 18.72
C LEU A 14 -11.09 -7.97 17.58
N PHE A 15 -11.42 -7.59 16.33
CA PHE A 15 -10.63 -8.02 15.20
C PHE A 15 -9.22 -7.42 15.33
N ALA A 16 -8.26 -8.27 15.64
CA ALA A 16 -6.87 -8.00 15.34
C ALA A 16 -6.75 -7.92 13.81
N VAL A 17 -6.94 -6.72 13.27
CA VAL A 17 -6.53 -6.40 11.90
C VAL A 17 -5.02 -6.55 11.91
N GLY A 18 -4.54 -7.72 11.45
CA GLY A 18 -3.12 -7.95 11.28
C GLY A 18 -2.54 -6.79 10.50
N PHE A 19 -1.60 -6.07 11.13
CA PHE A 19 -0.82 -5.03 10.50
C PHE A 19 0.02 -5.69 9.39
N LEU A 20 -0.51 -5.69 8.17
CA LEU A 20 0.39 -5.72 7.02
C LEU A 20 1.07 -4.34 7.00
N PRO A 21 2.40 -4.27 6.89
CA PRO A 21 3.06 -3.01 6.69
C PRO A 21 2.43 -2.36 5.46
N ALA A 22 1.77 -1.21 5.65
CA ALA A 22 1.32 -0.39 4.55
C ALA A 22 2.60 0.06 3.83
N TYR A 23 2.94 -0.59 2.73
CA TYR A 23 4.01 -0.12 1.87
C TYR A 23 3.60 1.26 1.39
N SER A 24 4.22 2.27 1.99
CA SER A 24 4.14 3.64 1.53
C SER A 24 4.73 3.68 0.13
N GLN A 25 3.89 3.77 -0.87
CA GLN A 25 4.37 4.14 -2.20
C GLN A 25 4.62 5.63 -2.16
N THR A 26 5.86 5.99 -1.95
CA THR A 26 6.34 7.35 -2.17
C THR A 26 6.15 7.68 -3.65
N VAL A 27 5.44 8.79 -3.92
CA VAL A 27 5.36 9.34 -5.28
C VAL A 27 6.75 9.88 -5.61
N GLY A 28 7.38 9.37 -6.66
CA GLY A 28 8.73 9.69 -7.08
C GLY A 28 9.46 8.48 -7.65
N ALA A 29 10.62 8.70 -8.23
CA ALA A 29 11.47 7.63 -8.71
C ALA A 29 11.99 6.77 -7.54
N GLN A 30 12.20 5.51 -7.84
CA GLN A 30 12.81 4.54 -6.93
C GLN A 30 14.06 3.97 -7.60
N PRO A 31 15.13 4.77 -7.73
CA PRO A 31 16.35 4.26 -8.34
C PRO A 31 16.93 3.13 -7.48
N GLU A 32 17.17 2.03 -8.13
CA GLU A 32 17.82 0.85 -7.57
C GLU A 32 18.90 0.36 -8.53
N GLY A 33 19.84 -0.40 -8.03
CA GLY A 33 20.88 -0.92 -8.89
C GLY A 33 21.92 -1.71 -8.14
N LYS A 34 22.96 -2.09 -8.91
CA LYS A 34 24.08 -2.85 -8.40
C LYS A 34 25.39 -2.17 -8.76
N VAL A 35 26.27 -2.09 -7.77
CA VAL A 35 27.64 -1.58 -7.93
C VAL A 35 28.61 -2.75 -7.89
N THR A 36 29.43 -2.86 -8.91
CA THR A 36 30.54 -3.82 -8.98
C THR A 36 31.86 -3.10 -9.18
N GLN A 37 32.94 -3.70 -8.71
CA GLN A 37 34.32 -3.29 -8.96
C GLN A 37 35.08 -4.50 -9.49
N GLU A 38 35.60 -4.42 -10.71
CA GLU A 38 36.24 -5.55 -11.40
C GLU A 38 35.37 -6.84 -11.41
N GLY A 39 34.04 -6.68 -11.57
CA GLY A 39 33.08 -7.78 -11.58
C GLY A 39 32.68 -8.30 -10.19
N THR A 40 33.32 -7.83 -9.12
CA THR A 40 32.99 -8.19 -7.73
C THR A 40 32.00 -7.19 -7.14
N PRO A 41 30.96 -7.62 -6.40
CA PRO A 41 30.05 -6.71 -5.72
C PRO A 41 30.79 -5.78 -4.75
N LEU A 42 30.56 -4.47 -4.88
CA LEU A 42 31.14 -3.46 -4.00
C LEU A 42 30.19 -3.18 -2.83
N ALA A 43 30.47 -3.78 -1.68
CA ALA A 43 29.68 -3.60 -0.47
C ALA A 43 30.01 -2.31 0.28
N ASN A 44 29.02 -1.81 1.02
CA ASN A 44 29.16 -0.61 1.87
C ASN A 44 29.55 0.68 1.15
N ALA A 45 29.49 0.74 -0.16
CA ALA A 45 29.83 1.93 -0.95
C ALA A 45 28.71 2.96 -0.89
N PRO A 46 28.99 4.23 -0.55
CA PRO A 46 28.00 5.30 -0.67
C PRO A 46 27.69 5.58 -2.13
N VAL A 47 26.40 5.57 -2.47
CA VAL A 47 25.87 5.96 -3.78
C VAL A 47 25.11 7.27 -3.59
N VAL A 48 25.57 8.33 -4.24
CA VAL A 48 25.06 9.69 -4.07
C VAL A 48 24.44 10.15 -5.39
N PHE A 49 23.16 10.51 -5.35
CA PHE A 49 22.44 11.15 -6.45
C PHE A 49 22.37 12.65 -6.17
N THR A 50 23.04 13.45 -6.96
CA THR A 50 22.98 14.91 -6.87
C THR A 50 22.12 15.44 -8.01
N ASN A 51 21.00 16.07 -7.68
CA ASN A 51 20.17 16.70 -8.70
C ASN A 51 20.96 17.84 -9.38
N THR A 52 21.08 17.78 -10.70
CA THR A 52 21.94 18.72 -11.46
C THR A 52 21.38 20.13 -11.53
N GLU A 53 20.11 20.32 -11.22
CA GLU A 53 19.43 21.63 -11.28
C GLU A 53 19.35 22.29 -9.91
N THR A 54 19.02 21.50 -8.87
CA THR A 54 18.79 22.02 -7.51
C THR A 54 19.98 21.82 -6.58
N GLY A 55 20.97 20.99 -6.97
CA GLY A 55 22.09 20.60 -6.11
C GLY A 55 21.71 19.69 -4.94
N LYS A 56 20.44 19.33 -4.79
CA LYS A 56 19.97 18.48 -3.69
C LYS A 56 20.48 17.06 -3.85
N THR A 57 20.93 16.46 -2.75
CA THR A 57 21.52 15.13 -2.74
C THR A 57 20.62 14.10 -2.06
N TYR A 58 20.60 12.89 -2.62
CA TYR A 58 19.96 11.69 -2.08
C TYR A 58 21.01 10.61 -1.98
N LYS A 59 21.05 9.86 -0.89
CA LYS A 59 22.15 8.93 -0.60
C LYS A 59 21.61 7.55 -0.27
N ALA A 60 22.22 6.53 -0.85
CA ALA A 60 22.07 5.13 -0.44
C ALA A 60 23.44 4.56 -0.09
N LYS A 61 23.45 3.33 0.42
CA LYS A 61 24.65 2.55 0.65
C LYS A 61 24.41 1.15 0.09
N THR A 62 25.40 0.59 -0.59
CA THR A 62 25.28 -0.76 -1.11
C THR A 62 25.31 -1.80 0.02
N ASP A 63 24.57 -2.87 -0.15
CA ASP A 63 24.58 -4.03 0.71
C ASP A 63 25.76 -4.98 0.40
N LYS A 64 25.80 -6.17 1.04
CA LYS A 64 26.84 -7.19 0.82
C LYS A 64 26.88 -7.74 -0.61
N LYS A 65 25.79 -7.59 -1.38
CA LYS A 65 25.68 -8.01 -2.78
C LYS A 65 26.00 -6.87 -3.76
N GLY A 66 26.35 -5.68 -3.24
CA GLY A 66 26.57 -4.47 -4.01
C GLY A 66 25.25 -3.80 -4.44
N GLU A 67 24.11 -4.21 -3.92
CA GLU A 67 22.80 -3.68 -4.30
C GLU A 67 22.46 -2.44 -3.47
N PHE A 68 21.81 -1.45 -4.11
CA PHE A 68 21.27 -0.27 -3.44
C PHE A 68 19.86 0.05 -3.92
N LYS A 69 19.10 0.75 -3.07
CA LYS A 69 17.76 1.25 -3.39
C LYS A 69 17.52 2.58 -2.70
N LEU A 70 16.94 3.52 -3.45
CA LEU A 70 16.40 4.77 -2.93
C LEU A 70 14.90 4.85 -3.21
N VAL A 71 14.17 5.56 -2.37
CA VAL A 71 12.72 5.71 -2.49
C VAL A 71 12.36 7.19 -2.38
N GLY A 72 11.44 7.64 -3.24
CA GLY A 72 10.93 9.01 -3.19
C GLY A 72 11.92 10.05 -3.70
N VAL A 73 12.78 9.68 -4.63
CA VAL A 73 13.67 10.63 -5.31
C VAL A 73 12.86 11.38 -6.37
N PRO A 74 12.81 12.73 -6.35
CA PRO A 74 12.10 13.49 -7.38
C PRO A 74 12.57 13.13 -8.79
N TYR A 75 11.69 13.23 -9.77
CA TYR A 75 12.08 13.06 -11.17
C TYR A 75 13.02 14.18 -11.61
N GLY A 76 13.92 13.91 -12.55
CA GLY A 76 14.86 14.89 -13.05
C GLY A 76 16.24 14.31 -13.41
N SER A 77 17.18 15.18 -13.72
CA SER A 77 18.57 14.81 -14.07
C SER A 77 19.46 14.79 -12.83
N TYR A 78 20.23 13.74 -12.69
CA TYR A 78 21.10 13.49 -11.55
C TYR A 78 22.51 13.15 -11.97
N GLN A 79 23.49 13.68 -11.23
CA GLN A 79 24.85 13.16 -11.20
C GLN A 79 24.89 12.02 -10.16
N VAL A 80 25.13 10.81 -10.62
CA VAL A 80 25.31 9.63 -9.75
C VAL A 80 26.79 9.49 -9.46
N THR A 81 27.16 9.40 -8.19
CA THR A 81 28.55 9.26 -7.75
C THR A 81 28.63 8.08 -6.78
N VAL A 82 29.57 7.17 -7.01
CA VAL A 82 29.93 6.13 -6.04
C VAL A 82 31.24 6.51 -5.37
N LEU A 83 31.26 6.41 -4.05
CA LEU A 83 32.43 6.77 -3.26
C LEU A 83 33.06 5.53 -2.62
N SER A 84 34.38 5.59 -2.39
CA SER A 84 35.07 4.64 -1.52
C SER A 84 34.72 4.91 -0.05
N GLU A 85 35.13 4.02 0.86
CA GLU A 85 35.01 4.25 2.32
C GLU A 85 35.77 5.52 2.78
N LYS A 86 36.80 5.91 2.04
CA LYS A 86 37.58 7.12 2.30
C LYS A 86 36.96 8.39 1.68
N GLY A 87 35.85 8.26 0.96
CA GLY A 87 35.17 9.38 0.30
C GLY A 87 35.72 9.73 -1.09
N GLU A 88 36.60 8.92 -1.65
CA GLU A 88 37.14 9.12 -2.99
C GLU A 88 36.14 8.69 -4.06
N LYS A 89 36.07 9.39 -5.18
CA LYS A 89 35.13 9.06 -6.28
C LYS A 89 35.64 7.82 -7.04
N LEU A 90 34.83 6.79 -7.07
CA LEU A 90 35.07 5.56 -7.83
C LEU A 90 34.24 5.49 -9.11
N PHE A 91 33.14 6.24 -9.18
CA PHE A 91 32.27 6.35 -10.34
C PHE A 91 31.57 7.70 -10.33
N SER A 92 31.33 8.25 -11.51
CA SER A 92 30.54 9.48 -11.64
C SER A 92 29.98 9.57 -13.05
N ASP A 93 28.64 9.53 -13.16
CA ASP A 93 27.93 9.63 -14.44
C ASP A 93 26.56 10.30 -14.27
N LYS A 94 25.98 10.78 -15.36
CA LYS A 94 24.66 11.41 -15.36
C LYS A 94 23.58 10.40 -15.68
N THR A 95 22.47 10.51 -14.99
CA THR A 95 21.24 9.75 -15.26
C THR A 95 20.03 10.66 -15.18
N THR A 96 18.93 10.25 -15.82
CA THR A 96 17.64 10.92 -15.71
C THR A 96 16.67 9.95 -15.09
N LEU A 97 16.07 10.33 -13.97
CA LEU A 97 14.99 9.59 -13.33
C LEU A 97 13.67 10.11 -13.86
N GLY A 98 12.88 9.25 -14.50
CA GLY A 98 11.64 9.62 -15.18
C GLY A 98 10.41 8.91 -14.62
N THR A 99 9.25 9.33 -15.13
CA THR A 99 7.94 8.72 -14.83
C THR A 99 7.68 7.45 -15.62
N ASP A 100 8.45 7.21 -16.68
CA ASP A 100 8.27 6.08 -17.57
C ASP A 100 8.68 4.82 -16.85
N ASN A 101 7.70 4.06 -16.42
CA ASN A 101 7.86 2.73 -15.82
C ASN A 101 8.48 1.69 -16.78
N THR A 102 8.98 2.12 -17.92
CA THR A 102 9.90 1.32 -18.72
C THR A 102 11.23 1.30 -18.00
N SER A 103 11.31 0.43 -17.11
CA SER A 103 12.29 -0.10 -16.16
C SER A 103 13.79 0.16 -16.39
N SER A 104 14.22 0.73 -17.48
CA SER A 104 15.64 0.92 -17.79
C SER A 104 16.28 2.17 -17.14
N ASN A 105 15.50 3.21 -16.89
CA ASN A 105 16.06 4.47 -16.38
C ASN A 105 16.18 4.55 -14.84
N ASN A 106 15.53 3.62 -14.11
CA ASN A 106 15.62 3.59 -12.65
C ASN A 106 16.42 2.39 -12.12
N ILE A 107 16.85 1.48 -13.00
CA ILE A 107 17.75 0.36 -12.67
C ILE A 107 19.13 0.68 -13.20
N LEU A 108 20.11 0.76 -12.32
CA LEU A 108 21.47 1.15 -12.66
C LEU A 108 22.43 -0.01 -12.40
N GLU A 109 23.17 -0.40 -13.45
CA GLU A 109 24.34 -1.25 -13.31
C GLU A 109 25.59 -0.35 -13.34
N ILE A 110 26.29 -0.27 -12.21
CA ILE A 110 27.42 0.63 -12.03
C ILE A 110 28.70 -0.17 -11.89
N HIS A 111 29.65 0.10 -12.77
CA HIS A 111 31.00 -0.46 -12.72
C HIS A 111 31.97 0.58 -12.17
N ALA A 112 32.26 0.47 -10.87
CA ALA A 112 33.17 1.38 -10.19
C ALA A 112 34.63 1.10 -10.55
N SER A 113 35.42 2.16 -10.68
CA SER A 113 36.87 2.07 -10.90
C SER A 113 37.58 1.54 -9.66
N LYS A 114 38.69 0.86 -9.83
CA LYS A 114 39.57 0.42 -8.73
C LYS A 114 40.36 1.58 -8.13
N GLU A 115 40.75 2.51 -9.00
CA GLU A 115 41.45 3.72 -8.58
C GLU A 115 40.51 4.91 -8.57
N PRO A 116 40.74 5.91 -7.69
CA PRO A 116 39.93 7.09 -7.63
C PRO A 116 39.94 7.81 -8.99
N ILE A 117 38.78 8.21 -9.46
CA ILE A 117 38.62 8.98 -10.69
C ILE A 117 39.05 10.39 -10.39
N ALA A 118 40.17 10.83 -11.01
CA ALA A 118 40.59 12.22 -10.97
C ALA A 118 39.53 13.11 -11.62
N GLU A 119 39.30 14.30 -11.09
CA GLU A 119 38.45 15.30 -11.76
C GLU A 119 38.99 15.53 -13.16
N ASN A 120 38.16 15.30 -14.19
CA ASN A 120 38.56 15.37 -15.59
C ASN A 120 39.14 16.75 -15.91
N LYS A 121 40.45 16.83 -16.06
CA LYS A 121 41.15 17.99 -16.63
C LYS A 121 41.18 17.97 -18.17
N PHE A 122 40.63 16.96 -18.81
CA PHE A 122 40.54 16.87 -20.26
C PHE A 122 39.12 17.21 -20.69
N GLY A 123 38.98 18.44 -21.23
CA GLY A 123 37.77 18.94 -21.86
C GLY A 123 37.41 18.15 -23.13
N VAL A 124 36.98 16.91 -22.97
CA VAL A 124 36.14 16.29 -23.98
C VAL A 124 34.79 16.98 -23.84
N PRO A 125 34.23 17.60 -24.90
CA PRO A 125 32.90 18.16 -24.81
C PRO A 125 31.94 17.01 -24.52
N GLU A 126 31.48 16.96 -23.27
CA GLU A 126 30.38 16.09 -22.90
C GLU A 126 29.22 16.42 -23.85
N PRO A 127 28.60 15.45 -24.54
CA PRO A 127 27.41 15.75 -25.32
C PRO A 127 26.46 16.49 -24.41
N ALA A 128 26.20 17.76 -24.71
CA ALA A 128 25.41 18.62 -23.88
C ALA A 128 24.07 17.91 -23.63
N ALA A 129 23.81 17.53 -22.38
CA ALA A 129 22.51 17.03 -21.99
C ALA A 129 21.46 17.99 -22.58
N PRO A 130 20.40 17.51 -23.22
CA PRO A 130 19.45 18.38 -23.89
C PRO A 130 19.01 19.43 -22.87
N LYS A 131 19.34 20.71 -23.14
CA LYS A 131 18.96 21.80 -22.25
C LYS A 131 17.46 21.86 -22.24
N LEU A 132 16.88 21.49 -21.13
CA LEU A 132 15.42 21.62 -20.91
C LEU A 132 15.06 23.09 -21.21
N THR A 133 13.96 23.29 -21.93
CA THR A 133 13.43 24.64 -22.12
C THR A 133 13.00 25.21 -20.77
N LYS A 134 12.92 26.55 -20.67
CA LYS A 134 12.40 27.18 -19.44
C LYS A 134 11.02 26.65 -19.04
N GLU A 135 10.18 26.32 -20.01
CA GLU A 135 8.86 25.77 -19.82
C GLU A 135 8.91 24.33 -19.27
N GLN A 136 9.77 23.48 -19.83
CA GLN A 136 9.99 22.11 -19.32
C GLN A 136 10.53 22.12 -17.91
N LEU A 137 11.46 23.04 -17.60
CA LEU A 137 12.00 23.20 -16.26
C LEU A 137 10.94 23.66 -15.26
N ALA A 138 10.13 24.66 -15.63
CA ALA A 138 9.03 25.14 -14.79
C ALA A 138 7.98 24.04 -14.53
N LYS A 139 7.62 23.27 -15.55
CA LYS A 139 6.72 22.13 -15.43
C LYS A 139 7.27 21.09 -14.47
N MET A 140 8.53 20.69 -14.64
CA MET A 140 9.19 19.72 -13.78
C MET A 140 9.28 20.19 -12.32
N GLN A 141 9.57 21.48 -12.09
CA GLN A 141 9.54 22.06 -10.74
C GLN A 141 8.15 22.03 -10.12
N ALA A 142 7.11 22.32 -10.90
CA ALA A 142 5.72 22.24 -10.46
C ALA A 142 5.32 20.79 -10.12
N ASP A 143 5.69 19.83 -10.98
CA ASP A 143 5.44 18.40 -10.76
C ASP A 143 6.18 17.90 -9.50
N ASN A 144 7.43 18.27 -9.32
CA ASN A 144 8.21 17.93 -8.12
C ASN A 144 7.59 18.52 -6.84
N LYS A 145 7.08 19.76 -6.89
CA LYS A 145 6.36 20.38 -5.77
C LYS A 145 5.09 19.62 -5.45
N LYS A 146 4.32 19.23 -6.47
CA LYS A 146 3.11 18.40 -6.30
C LYS A 146 3.45 17.05 -5.67
N ILE A 147 4.47 16.35 -6.17
CA ILE A 147 4.95 15.07 -5.65
C ILE A 147 5.38 15.21 -4.18
N ALA A 148 6.15 16.25 -3.84
CA ALA A 148 6.57 16.48 -2.47
C ALA A 148 5.37 16.72 -1.53
N GLY A 149 4.35 17.44 -2.00
CA GLY A 149 3.11 17.65 -1.26
C GLY A 149 2.35 16.33 -1.02
N LEU A 150 2.22 15.49 -2.05
CA LEU A 150 1.59 14.17 -1.91
C LEU A 150 2.35 13.26 -0.93
N ASN A 151 3.67 13.24 -1.00
CA ASN A 151 4.50 12.45 -0.08
C ASN A 151 4.36 12.92 1.37
N SER A 152 4.25 14.23 1.61
CA SER A 152 3.95 14.78 2.93
C SER A 152 2.60 14.27 3.46
N LEU A 153 1.55 14.35 2.64
CA LEU A 153 0.22 13.88 3.02
C LEU A 153 0.19 12.36 3.32
N VAL A 154 0.93 11.56 2.54
CA VAL A 154 1.08 10.10 2.82
C VAL A 154 1.74 9.89 4.18
N SER A 155 2.84 10.60 4.45
CA SER A 155 3.56 10.51 5.72
C SER A 155 2.67 10.96 6.90
N ASP A 156 1.97 12.08 6.75
CA ASP A 156 1.06 12.60 7.77
C ASP A 156 -0.07 11.63 8.08
N ALA A 157 -0.68 11.03 7.04
CA ALA A 157 -1.71 10.02 7.21
C ALA A 157 -1.20 8.77 7.93
N GLN A 158 0.00 8.30 7.59
CA GLN A 158 0.61 7.14 8.23
C GLN A 158 0.93 7.41 9.70
N ASN A 159 1.59 8.54 10.00
CA ASN A 159 1.95 8.92 11.35
C ASN A 159 0.69 9.10 12.22
N ALA A 160 -0.35 9.74 11.68
CA ALA A 160 -1.62 9.91 12.39
C ALA A 160 -2.31 8.56 12.67
N ARG A 161 -2.32 7.62 11.71
CA ARG A 161 -2.87 6.28 11.92
C ARG A 161 -2.09 5.48 12.96
N GLN A 162 -0.75 5.56 12.95
CA GLN A 162 0.10 4.92 13.97
C GLN A 162 -0.15 5.50 15.37
N ALA A 163 -0.32 6.81 15.45
CA ALA A 163 -0.68 7.51 16.69
C ALA A 163 -2.15 7.34 17.09
N GLN A 164 -2.97 6.66 16.28
CA GLN A 164 -4.42 6.53 16.43
C GLN A 164 -5.16 7.89 16.46
N ASP A 165 -4.55 8.93 15.89
CA ASP A 165 -5.18 10.24 15.66
C ASP A 165 -6.05 10.18 14.40
N TRP A 166 -7.22 9.57 14.56
CA TRP A 166 -8.11 9.28 13.44
C TRP A 166 -8.61 10.54 12.72
N PRO A 167 -8.97 11.65 13.43
CA PRO A 167 -9.35 12.89 12.75
C PRO A 167 -8.23 13.46 11.87
N LYS A 168 -6.98 13.41 12.33
CA LYS A 168 -5.82 13.86 11.56
C LYS A 168 -5.55 12.94 10.37
N ALA A 169 -5.67 11.63 10.56
CA ALA A 169 -5.55 10.65 9.49
C ALA A 169 -6.62 10.86 8.41
N GLU A 170 -7.88 11.07 8.80
CA GLU A 170 -8.99 11.37 7.89
C GLU A 170 -8.71 12.63 7.06
N ASN A 171 -8.26 13.70 7.71
CA ASN A 171 -7.96 14.96 7.04
C ASN A 171 -6.85 14.78 5.99
N ALA A 172 -5.73 14.16 6.35
CA ALA A 172 -4.61 13.92 5.45
C ALA A 172 -5.01 13.02 4.26
N LEU A 173 -5.77 11.95 4.50
CA LEU A 173 -6.25 11.03 3.46
C LEU A 173 -7.26 11.70 2.52
N THR A 174 -8.14 12.53 3.04
CA THR A 174 -9.09 13.31 2.24
C THR A 174 -8.36 14.26 1.30
N GLN A 175 -7.35 14.98 1.79
CA GLN A 175 -6.52 15.86 0.96
C GLN A 175 -5.72 15.07 -0.09
N LEU A 176 -5.19 13.90 0.29
CA LEU A 176 -4.43 13.03 -0.60
C LEU A 176 -5.30 12.53 -1.78
N ILE A 177 -6.51 12.08 -1.49
CA ILE A 177 -7.48 11.64 -2.52
C ILE A 177 -7.87 12.81 -3.42
N ALA A 178 -8.13 14.00 -2.85
CA ALA A 178 -8.48 15.19 -3.62
C ALA A 178 -7.34 15.68 -4.52
N ALA A 179 -6.07 15.51 -4.09
CA ALA A 179 -4.90 15.90 -4.87
C ALA A 179 -4.55 14.92 -6.00
N ALA A 180 -5.07 13.68 -5.94
CA ALA A 180 -4.85 12.63 -6.93
C ALA A 180 -6.17 11.89 -7.29
N PRO A 181 -7.17 12.59 -7.83
CA PRO A 181 -8.52 12.04 -8.03
C PRO A 181 -8.57 10.88 -9.02
N ASP A 182 -7.70 10.90 -10.02
CA ASP A 182 -7.63 9.88 -11.08
C ASP A 182 -6.74 8.68 -10.71
N SER A 183 -6.28 8.63 -9.47
CA SER A 183 -5.44 7.54 -9.02
C SER A 183 -6.28 6.28 -8.78
N SER A 184 -5.82 5.13 -9.30
CA SER A 184 -6.40 3.81 -9.00
C SER A 184 -6.04 3.31 -7.59
N ARG A 185 -5.94 4.21 -6.62
CA ARG A 185 -5.46 4.00 -5.25
C ARG A 185 -6.60 3.61 -4.31
N TRP A 186 -7.15 2.40 -4.50
CA TRP A 186 -8.13 1.80 -3.59
C TRP A 186 -7.67 1.76 -2.14
N ASP A 187 -6.36 1.65 -1.92
CA ASP A 187 -5.74 1.60 -0.60
C ASP A 187 -5.90 2.91 0.19
N PHE A 188 -5.98 4.06 -0.47
CA PHE A 188 -6.28 5.34 0.19
C PHE A 188 -7.72 5.36 0.71
N TYR A 189 -8.67 4.85 -0.09
CA TYR A 189 -10.06 4.73 0.34
C TYR A 189 -10.23 3.72 1.47
N MET A 190 -9.49 2.61 1.45
CA MET A 190 -9.48 1.66 2.55
C MET A 190 -8.99 2.33 3.85
N ALA A 191 -7.89 3.09 3.79
CA ALA A 191 -7.35 3.78 4.94
C ALA A 191 -8.27 4.91 5.45
N LEU A 192 -8.91 5.65 4.53
CA LEU A 192 -9.88 6.69 4.88
C LEU A 192 -11.11 6.11 5.55
N GLY A 193 -11.69 5.05 5.00
CA GLY A 193 -12.84 4.35 5.58
C GLY A 193 -12.52 3.78 6.98
N GLU A 194 -11.29 3.28 7.19
CA GLU A 194 -10.84 2.86 8.51
C GLU A 194 -10.81 4.06 9.50
N ALA A 195 -10.20 5.17 9.12
CA ALA A 195 -10.12 6.37 9.97
C ALA A 195 -11.52 6.89 10.34
N GLN A 196 -12.44 6.95 9.36
CA GLN A 196 -13.84 7.32 9.58
C GLN A 196 -14.57 6.33 10.50
N SER A 197 -14.39 5.03 10.29
CA SER A 197 -14.99 3.99 11.13
C SER A 197 -14.50 4.07 12.59
N LYS A 198 -13.21 4.35 12.79
CA LYS A 198 -12.61 4.55 14.12
C LYS A 198 -13.03 5.87 14.76
N SER A 199 -13.35 6.89 13.97
CA SER A 199 -13.95 8.16 14.42
C SER A 199 -15.47 8.07 14.62
N ASN A 200 -16.07 6.86 14.53
CA ASN A 200 -17.51 6.62 14.61
C ASN A 200 -18.35 7.32 13.52
N LYS A 201 -17.74 7.69 12.40
CA LYS A 201 -18.40 8.21 11.19
C LYS A 201 -18.77 7.04 10.26
N LEU A 202 -19.65 6.17 10.76
CA LEU A 202 -19.96 4.89 10.11
C LEU A 202 -20.64 5.04 8.74
N PRO A 203 -21.62 5.96 8.54
CA PRO A 203 -22.22 6.16 7.22
C PRO A 203 -21.20 6.61 6.17
N GLU A 204 -20.29 7.53 6.55
CA GLU A 204 -19.22 8.02 5.67
C GLU A 204 -18.21 6.90 5.35
N ALA A 205 -17.86 6.10 6.35
CA ALA A 205 -16.97 4.95 6.17
C ALA A 205 -17.52 3.96 5.16
N VAL A 206 -18.82 3.63 5.23
CA VAL A 206 -19.50 2.75 4.26
C VAL A 206 -19.37 3.28 2.84
N GLN A 207 -19.68 4.56 2.62
CA GLN A 207 -19.58 5.20 1.29
C GLN A 207 -18.14 5.23 0.78
N THR A 208 -17.18 5.44 1.68
CA THR A 208 -15.76 5.45 1.35
C THR A 208 -15.27 4.06 0.95
N TYR A 209 -15.68 3.02 1.68
CA TYR A 209 -15.37 1.64 1.30
C TYR A 209 -15.99 1.27 -0.06
N ASP A 210 -17.23 1.70 -0.36
CA ASP A 210 -17.85 1.45 -1.67
C ASP A 210 -17.00 2.00 -2.81
N LYS A 211 -16.48 3.21 -2.69
CA LYS A 211 -15.59 3.81 -3.70
C LYS A 211 -14.29 3.00 -3.85
N GLY A 212 -13.67 2.64 -2.74
CA GLY A 212 -12.45 1.82 -2.76
C GLY A 212 -12.67 0.44 -3.39
N ILE A 213 -13.81 -0.20 -3.08
CA ILE A 213 -14.19 -1.50 -3.66
C ILE A 213 -14.39 -1.38 -5.18
N GLN A 214 -15.07 -0.33 -5.68
CA GLN A 214 -15.26 -0.09 -7.11
C GLN A 214 -13.93 0.07 -7.84
N ILE A 215 -12.99 0.84 -7.28
CA ILE A 215 -11.64 1.00 -7.85
C ILE A 215 -10.89 -0.34 -7.86
N ALA A 216 -10.93 -1.09 -6.78
CA ALA A 216 -10.29 -2.41 -6.71
C ALA A 216 -10.89 -3.38 -7.73
N GLN A 217 -12.21 -3.38 -7.89
CA GLN A 217 -12.92 -4.21 -8.88
C GLN A 217 -12.55 -3.86 -10.32
N SER A 218 -12.34 -2.60 -10.65
CA SER A 218 -11.91 -2.19 -11.99
C SER A 218 -10.49 -2.68 -12.33
N LEU A 219 -9.61 -2.79 -11.34
CA LEU A 219 -8.29 -3.41 -11.49
C LEU A 219 -8.38 -4.94 -11.64
N ILE A 220 -9.23 -5.59 -10.86
CA ILE A 220 -9.44 -7.04 -10.90
C ILE A 220 -10.02 -7.47 -12.26
N SER A 221 -10.98 -6.68 -12.80
CA SER A 221 -11.62 -6.96 -14.08
C SER A 221 -10.78 -6.55 -15.30
N GLY A 222 -9.65 -5.86 -15.10
CA GLY A 222 -8.83 -5.33 -16.19
C GLY A 222 -9.43 -4.08 -16.87
N SER A 223 -10.46 -3.48 -16.28
CA SER A 223 -11.06 -2.22 -16.79
C SER A 223 -10.20 -0.99 -16.50
N SER A 224 -9.28 -1.09 -15.54
CA SER A 224 -8.25 -0.10 -15.25
C SER A 224 -6.86 -0.67 -15.50
N PRO A 225 -5.88 0.17 -15.88
CA PRO A 225 -4.50 -0.27 -16.05
C PRO A 225 -3.96 -0.91 -14.77
N ALA A 226 -3.39 -2.10 -14.91
CA ALA A 226 -2.76 -2.84 -13.82
C ALA A 226 -1.24 -2.82 -13.98
N ASP A 227 -0.51 -2.70 -12.87
CA ASP A 227 0.93 -2.93 -12.81
C ASP A 227 1.23 -3.84 -11.61
N PRO A 228 1.59 -5.12 -11.85
CA PRO A 228 1.90 -6.07 -10.77
C PRO A 228 3.06 -5.64 -9.87
N LYS A 229 3.94 -4.75 -10.34
CA LYS A 229 5.07 -4.21 -9.56
C LYS A 229 4.64 -3.11 -8.59
N ILE A 230 3.47 -2.50 -8.83
CA ILE A 230 2.92 -1.44 -7.98
C ILE A 230 1.81 -2.07 -7.12
N PRO A 231 1.98 -2.21 -5.79
CA PRO A 231 1.01 -2.91 -4.94
C PRO A 231 -0.43 -2.43 -5.10
N SER A 232 -0.67 -1.11 -5.20
CA SER A 232 -2.00 -0.55 -5.40
C SER A 232 -2.59 -0.79 -6.80
N LEU A 233 -1.77 -1.14 -7.79
CA LEU A 233 -2.18 -1.47 -9.15
C LEU A 233 -2.09 -2.99 -9.44
N ASN A 234 -1.73 -3.79 -8.45
CA ASN A 234 -1.68 -5.24 -8.54
C ASN A 234 -3.08 -5.84 -8.34
N PRO A 235 -3.64 -6.58 -9.31
CA PRO A 235 -4.97 -7.18 -9.21
C PRO A 235 -5.15 -8.14 -8.03
N ALA A 236 -4.11 -8.90 -7.66
CA ALA A 236 -4.18 -9.81 -6.51
C ALA A 236 -4.24 -9.03 -5.18
N ALA A 237 -3.46 -7.95 -5.05
CA ALA A 237 -3.54 -7.04 -3.91
C ALA A 237 -4.89 -6.32 -3.87
N ALA A 238 -5.41 -5.88 -5.03
CA ALA A 238 -6.74 -5.27 -5.14
C ALA A 238 -7.84 -6.24 -4.70
N LYS A 239 -7.75 -7.52 -5.09
CA LYS A 239 -8.69 -8.58 -4.65
C LYS A 239 -8.69 -8.73 -3.13
N SER A 240 -7.51 -8.84 -2.52
CA SER A 240 -7.38 -8.90 -1.07
C SER A 240 -7.90 -7.64 -0.38
N GLY A 241 -7.57 -6.46 -0.93
CA GLY A 241 -8.04 -5.17 -0.44
C GLY A 241 -9.57 -5.02 -0.50
N ALA A 242 -10.18 -5.42 -1.61
CA ALA A 242 -11.64 -5.41 -1.77
C ALA A 242 -12.33 -6.31 -0.74
N GLY A 243 -11.84 -7.53 -0.51
CA GLY A 243 -12.38 -8.44 0.50
C GLY A 243 -12.29 -7.86 1.92
N ARG A 244 -11.18 -7.21 2.24
CA ARG A 244 -11.00 -6.51 3.54
C ARG A 244 -11.93 -5.31 3.69
N MET A 245 -12.12 -4.52 2.65
CA MET A 245 -13.06 -3.38 2.66
C MET A 245 -14.50 -3.86 2.80
N LEU A 246 -14.90 -4.92 2.10
CA LEU A 246 -16.22 -5.55 2.25
C LEU A 246 -16.46 -6.04 3.68
N THR A 247 -15.45 -6.64 4.31
CA THR A 247 -15.53 -7.06 5.72
C THR A 247 -15.66 -5.86 6.66
N ALA A 248 -14.85 -4.81 6.45
CA ALA A 248 -14.91 -3.59 7.26
C ALA A 248 -16.26 -2.86 7.09
N GLN A 249 -16.80 -2.85 5.88
CA GLN A 249 -18.13 -2.33 5.56
C GLN A 249 -19.22 -3.13 6.27
N GLY A 250 -19.15 -4.46 6.25
CA GLY A 250 -20.04 -5.33 7.00
C GLY A 250 -20.06 -5.02 8.49
N ASN A 251 -18.87 -4.82 9.07
CA ASN A 251 -18.74 -4.42 10.48
C ASN A 251 -19.32 -3.02 10.76
N ALA A 252 -19.18 -2.08 9.83
CA ALA A 252 -19.80 -0.75 9.96
C ALA A 252 -21.33 -0.86 9.91
N TYR A 253 -21.89 -1.69 9.03
CA TYR A 253 -23.33 -1.94 8.95
C TYR A 253 -23.86 -2.59 10.23
N LEU A 254 -23.13 -3.53 10.85
CA LEU A 254 -23.54 -4.11 12.15
C LEU A 254 -23.66 -3.04 13.23
N LYS A 255 -22.67 -2.15 13.32
CA LYS A 255 -22.71 -1.02 14.27
C LYS A 255 -23.86 -0.04 13.98
N LEU A 256 -24.26 0.08 12.72
CA LEU A 256 -25.43 0.85 12.29
C LEU A 256 -26.75 0.09 12.48
N GLN A 257 -26.75 -1.10 13.08
CA GLN A 257 -27.91 -1.98 13.28
C GLN A 257 -28.58 -2.37 11.95
N LYS A 258 -27.78 -2.61 10.91
CA LYS A 258 -28.16 -3.02 9.56
C LYS A 258 -27.62 -4.41 9.24
N PRO A 259 -28.15 -5.48 9.85
CA PRO A 259 -27.59 -6.83 9.69
C PRO A 259 -27.73 -7.39 8.27
N ASP A 260 -28.76 -7.04 7.54
CA ASP A 260 -28.95 -7.53 6.16
C ASP A 260 -27.90 -6.96 5.21
N GLU A 261 -27.60 -5.66 5.33
CA GLU A 261 -26.54 -5.03 4.56
C GLU A 261 -25.16 -5.56 4.95
N ALA A 262 -24.95 -5.87 6.23
CA ALA A 262 -23.73 -6.52 6.70
C ALA A 262 -23.54 -7.89 6.07
N ILE A 263 -24.56 -8.72 6.06
CA ILE A 263 -24.56 -10.06 5.43
C ILE A 263 -24.28 -9.91 3.93
N ALA A 264 -24.94 -8.96 3.24
CA ALA A 264 -24.73 -8.74 1.82
C ALA A 264 -23.27 -8.37 1.50
N SER A 265 -22.64 -7.53 2.33
CA SER A 265 -21.21 -7.16 2.16
C SER A 265 -20.30 -8.37 2.40
N LEU A 266 -20.55 -9.16 3.44
CA LEU A 266 -19.75 -10.34 3.76
C LEU A 266 -19.93 -11.48 2.74
N LYS A 267 -21.14 -11.68 2.18
CA LYS A 267 -21.36 -12.61 1.06
C LYS A 267 -20.50 -12.20 -0.15
N LYS A 268 -20.49 -10.92 -0.51
CA LYS A 268 -19.60 -10.44 -1.59
C LYS A 268 -18.11 -10.70 -1.28
N ALA A 269 -17.68 -10.61 -0.02
CA ALA A 269 -16.30 -10.92 0.36
C ALA A 269 -15.99 -12.41 0.16
N THR A 270 -16.90 -13.32 0.56
CA THR A 270 -16.75 -14.76 0.35
C THR A 270 -16.81 -15.16 -1.12
N ASP A 271 -17.66 -14.52 -1.91
CA ASP A 271 -17.74 -14.74 -3.36
C ASP A 271 -16.45 -14.29 -4.06
N LEU A 272 -15.86 -13.19 -3.61
CA LEU A 272 -14.61 -12.68 -4.14
C LEU A 272 -13.43 -13.62 -3.86
N ASP A 273 -13.37 -14.19 -2.66
CA ASP A 273 -12.35 -15.19 -2.29
C ASP A 273 -12.95 -16.35 -1.46
N PRO A 274 -13.48 -17.37 -2.16
CA PRO A 274 -14.07 -18.55 -1.49
C PRO A 274 -13.08 -19.41 -0.70
N SER A 275 -11.77 -19.18 -0.88
CA SER A 275 -10.71 -19.87 -0.14
C SER A 275 -10.33 -19.18 1.18
N SER A 276 -10.85 -17.99 1.43
CA SER A 276 -10.61 -17.25 2.67
C SER A 276 -11.46 -17.81 3.81
N ALA A 277 -10.83 -18.52 4.74
CA ALA A 277 -11.48 -18.98 5.95
C ALA A 277 -12.01 -17.81 6.79
N LEU A 278 -11.25 -16.70 6.85
CA LEU A 278 -11.65 -15.52 7.60
C LEU A 278 -12.97 -14.91 7.10
N PHE A 279 -13.20 -14.88 5.79
CA PHE A 279 -14.45 -14.35 5.24
C PHE A 279 -15.62 -15.28 5.57
N SER A 280 -15.42 -16.60 5.49
CA SER A 280 -16.41 -17.59 5.89
C SER A 280 -16.74 -17.51 7.39
N TYR A 281 -15.75 -17.31 8.24
CA TYR A 281 -15.95 -17.10 9.67
C TYR A 281 -16.76 -15.83 9.97
N ASN A 282 -16.41 -14.72 9.35
CA ASN A 282 -17.13 -13.45 9.54
C ASN A 282 -18.60 -13.58 9.11
N LEU A 283 -18.86 -14.23 7.98
CA LEU A 283 -20.21 -14.45 7.48
C LEU A 283 -20.99 -15.37 8.43
N CYS A 284 -20.39 -16.48 8.88
CA CYS A 284 -20.96 -17.39 9.86
C CYS A 284 -21.45 -16.67 11.13
N GLY A 285 -20.57 -15.83 11.72
CA GLY A 285 -20.91 -15.11 12.95
C GLY A 285 -22.03 -14.10 12.78
N VAL A 286 -22.06 -13.38 11.66
CA VAL A 286 -23.11 -12.38 11.40
C VAL A 286 -24.45 -13.04 11.09
N GLU A 287 -24.47 -14.10 10.28
CA GLU A 287 -25.70 -14.86 9.98
C GLU A 287 -26.24 -15.56 11.22
N PHE A 288 -25.35 -16.09 12.09
CA PHE A 288 -25.74 -16.66 13.39
C PHE A 288 -26.42 -15.62 14.28
N ASN A 289 -25.82 -14.44 14.44
CA ASN A 289 -26.37 -13.36 15.25
C ASN A 289 -27.69 -12.80 14.69
N ALA A 290 -27.85 -12.83 13.36
CA ALA A 290 -29.09 -12.46 12.68
C ALA A 290 -30.15 -13.58 12.68
N GLN A 291 -29.88 -14.72 13.35
CA GLN A 291 -30.74 -15.88 13.42
C GLN A 291 -31.07 -16.53 12.04
N LYS A 292 -30.21 -16.26 11.04
CA LYS A 292 -30.31 -16.91 9.72
C LYS A 292 -29.58 -18.25 9.75
N PHE A 293 -30.10 -19.19 10.55
CA PHE A 293 -29.38 -20.39 10.95
C PHE A 293 -28.99 -21.31 9.79
N ASP A 294 -29.80 -21.43 8.74
CA ASP A 294 -29.48 -22.29 7.60
C ASP A 294 -28.30 -21.73 6.79
N ASP A 295 -28.27 -20.43 6.57
CA ASP A 295 -27.14 -19.73 5.93
C ASP A 295 -25.91 -19.82 6.83
N ALA A 296 -26.05 -19.51 8.11
CA ALA A 296 -24.98 -19.57 9.10
C ALA A 296 -24.34 -20.98 9.17
N LYS A 297 -25.12 -22.07 9.17
CA LYS A 297 -24.57 -23.43 9.09
C LYS A 297 -23.68 -23.63 7.88
N THR A 298 -24.08 -23.09 6.73
CA THR A 298 -23.33 -23.21 5.50
C THR A 298 -21.99 -22.48 5.61
N ALA A 299 -21.98 -21.22 6.07
CA ALA A 299 -20.76 -20.43 6.24
C ALA A 299 -19.83 -20.99 7.32
N CYS A 300 -20.39 -21.44 8.45
CA CYS A 300 -19.65 -22.07 9.55
C CYS A 300 -18.94 -23.36 9.11
N ASN A 301 -19.67 -24.25 8.42
CA ASN A 301 -19.10 -25.49 7.88
C ASN A 301 -18.01 -25.19 6.84
N LYS A 302 -18.19 -24.16 6.02
CA LYS A 302 -17.17 -23.74 5.06
C LYS A 302 -15.89 -23.29 5.78
N TYR A 303 -15.99 -22.52 6.86
CA TYR A 303 -14.84 -22.17 7.69
C TYR A 303 -14.12 -23.43 8.21
N LEU A 304 -14.84 -24.37 8.84
CA LEU A 304 -14.24 -25.60 9.38
C LEU A 304 -13.66 -26.52 8.30
N GLN A 305 -14.18 -26.46 7.07
CA GLN A 305 -13.59 -27.17 5.92
C GLN A 305 -12.23 -26.57 5.53
N LEU A 306 -12.10 -25.24 5.59
CA LEU A 306 -10.88 -24.53 5.23
C LEU A 306 -9.84 -24.56 6.36
N GLU A 307 -10.28 -24.38 7.60
CA GLU A 307 -9.44 -24.33 8.79
C GLU A 307 -10.03 -25.13 9.95
N PRO A 308 -9.96 -26.48 9.93
CA PRO A 308 -10.60 -27.34 10.93
C PRO A 308 -10.04 -27.17 12.35
N SER A 309 -8.81 -26.70 12.48
CA SER A 309 -8.12 -26.41 13.73
C SER A 309 -7.64 -24.95 13.79
N GLY A 310 -8.25 -24.07 13.02
CA GLY A 310 -7.93 -22.65 12.98
C GLY A 310 -8.31 -21.92 14.26
N PRO A 311 -7.91 -20.66 14.41
CA PRO A 311 -8.07 -19.88 15.65
C PRO A 311 -9.53 -19.71 16.09
N HIS A 312 -10.50 -19.85 15.17
CA HIS A 312 -11.93 -19.69 15.43
C HIS A 312 -12.70 -21.04 15.40
N ALA A 313 -12.01 -22.18 15.28
CA ALA A 313 -12.66 -23.48 15.10
C ALA A 313 -13.59 -23.86 16.27
N GLU A 314 -13.17 -23.64 17.52
CA GLU A 314 -13.97 -23.94 18.70
C GLU A 314 -15.18 -23.01 18.84
N GLU A 315 -15.02 -21.73 18.52
CA GLU A 315 -16.12 -20.76 18.50
C GLU A 315 -17.17 -21.14 17.44
N VAL A 316 -16.72 -21.49 16.24
CA VAL A 316 -17.60 -21.91 15.14
C VAL A 316 -18.35 -23.22 15.49
N LYS A 317 -17.70 -24.19 16.12
CA LYS A 317 -18.37 -25.40 16.64
C LYS A 317 -19.43 -25.04 17.69
N THR A 318 -19.15 -24.07 18.54
CA THR A 318 -20.09 -23.54 19.51
C THR A 318 -21.33 -22.95 18.84
N PHE A 319 -21.13 -22.09 17.81
CA PHE A 319 -22.26 -21.58 17.02
C PHE A 319 -23.11 -22.69 16.44
N LEU A 320 -22.49 -23.68 15.79
CA LEU A 320 -23.19 -24.81 15.20
C LEU A 320 -23.99 -25.60 16.22
N SER A 321 -23.48 -25.79 17.45
CA SER A 321 -24.18 -26.52 18.53
C SER A 321 -25.38 -25.76 19.09
N GLN A 322 -25.41 -24.45 18.98
CA GLN A 322 -26.48 -23.57 19.46
C GLN A 322 -27.59 -23.36 18.43
N MET A 323 -27.36 -23.74 17.17
CA MET A 323 -28.38 -23.62 16.13
C MET A 323 -29.41 -24.74 16.24
N PRO A 324 -30.70 -24.44 15.98
CA PRO A 324 -31.76 -25.47 16.05
C PRO A 324 -31.45 -26.62 15.09
N ALA A 325 -31.69 -27.85 15.54
CA ALA A 325 -31.73 -29.01 14.65
C ALA A 325 -32.88 -28.82 13.63
N LYS A 326 -32.65 -29.23 12.38
CA LYS A 326 -33.71 -29.23 11.38
C LYS A 326 -34.81 -30.18 11.79
#